data_d46ef66959ac7f90edfe5da6f5a488f9
#
_entry.id   d46ef66959ac7f90edfe5da6f5a488f9
#
_cell.length_a   1.000
_cell.length_b   1.000
_cell.length_c   1.000
_cell.angle_alpha   90.00
_cell.angle_beta   90.00
_cell.angle_gamma   90.00
#
_symmetry.space_group_name_H-M   'P 1'
#
loop_
_entity.id
_entity.type
_entity.pdbx_description
1 polymer ?
#
loop_
_entity_poly.entity_id
_entity_poly.type
_entity_poly.pdbx_seq_one_letter_code
_entity_poly.pdbx_strand_id
1 'polypeptide(L)'
;MPISFDTGRMQQVDNATWRDLRTGDMVNVTSFGLVPDLPAPLEDLTTLRRRLAERSAENGCLIEAFVVWLDAQPALLRMEKLPLPNQPQGLVFAASVIVPKADCSAVLQILCPESGTTGVREAVLATEIGFDNMYPPHPYAPEVRGRLPFTMADDIRWDTKFPDHPLSRARRWIAHTVPTARLAPEFAALPPFAG
;
A
#
# COMPACT_ATOMS: atom_id res chain seq x y z
N MET A 1 14.83 15.55 0.02
CA MET A 1 13.80 14.50 -0.05
C MET A 1 14.49 13.14 0.13
N PRO A 2 14.05 12.30 1.07
CA PRO A 2 14.79 11.08 1.41
C PRO A 2 14.72 9.97 0.36
N ILE A 3 13.67 9.95 -0.47
CA ILE A 3 13.49 8.98 -1.54
C ILE A 3 13.26 9.72 -2.86
N SER A 4 13.97 9.33 -3.90
CA SER A 4 13.76 9.76 -5.28
C SER A 4 13.26 8.62 -6.14
N PHE A 5 12.40 8.90 -7.10
CA PHE A 5 11.81 7.94 -8.03
C PHE A 5 11.52 8.62 -9.38
N ASP A 6 11.20 7.82 -10.41
CA ASP A 6 10.86 8.37 -11.72
C ASP A 6 9.48 9.08 -11.69
N THR A 7 9.49 10.38 -11.91
CA THR A 7 8.31 11.25 -11.96
C THR A 7 7.91 11.66 -13.38
N GLY A 8 8.57 11.12 -14.42
CA GLY A 8 8.46 11.62 -15.80
C GLY A 8 7.05 11.58 -16.42
N ARG A 9 6.09 10.89 -15.80
CA ARG A 9 4.68 10.84 -16.24
C ARG A 9 3.71 11.49 -15.27
N MET A 10 4.22 12.20 -14.28
CA MET A 10 3.42 12.80 -13.21
C MET A 10 3.58 14.31 -13.19
N GLN A 11 2.51 15.00 -12.86
CA GLN A 11 2.54 16.41 -12.55
C GLN A 11 2.89 16.60 -11.07
N GLN A 12 3.89 17.41 -10.80
CA GLN A 12 4.21 17.81 -9.43
C GLN A 12 3.11 18.76 -8.91
N VAL A 13 2.56 18.43 -7.75
CA VAL A 13 1.51 19.21 -7.06
C VAL A 13 2.14 20.13 -6.01
N ASP A 14 3.10 19.58 -5.26
CA ASP A 14 3.91 20.31 -4.27
C ASP A 14 5.32 19.69 -4.16
N ASN A 15 6.09 20.10 -3.14
CA ASN A 15 7.48 19.65 -3.00
C ASN A 15 7.65 18.13 -2.75
N ALA A 16 6.59 17.43 -2.37
CA ALA A 16 6.64 16.03 -1.97
C ALA A 16 5.49 15.19 -2.57
N THR A 17 4.68 15.78 -3.44
CA THR A 17 3.46 15.14 -3.98
C THR A 17 3.40 15.29 -5.50
N TRP A 18 3.04 14.21 -6.17
CA TRP A 18 2.84 14.12 -7.62
C TRP A 18 1.50 13.48 -7.93
N ARG A 19 0.94 13.81 -9.08
CA ARG A 19 -0.34 13.29 -9.58
C ARG A 19 -0.18 12.74 -10.98
N ASP A 20 -0.66 11.53 -11.23
CA ASP A 20 -0.89 11.01 -12.58
C ASP A 20 -2.16 11.65 -13.14
N LEU A 21 -2.02 12.43 -14.23
CA LEU A 21 -3.14 13.16 -14.82
C LEU A 21 -4.16 12.25 -15.53
N ARG A 22 -3.75 11.05 -15.92
CA ARG A 22 -4.61 10.08 -16.59
C ARG A 22 -5.53 9.33 -15.62
N THR A 23 -5.00 8.94 -14.47
CA THR A 23 -5.71 8.08 -13.51
C THR A 23 -6.17 8.84 -12.26
N GLY A 24 -5.58 10.01 -12.00
CA GLY A 24 -5.78 10.75 -10.76
C GLY A 24 -5.03 10.18 -9.56
N ASP A 25 -4.21 9.15 -9.76
CA ASP A 25 -3.41 8.54 -8.70
C ASP A 25 -2.43 9.58 -8.12
N MET A 26 -2.26 9.57 -6.80
CA MET A 26 -1.39 10.50 -6.08
C MET A 26 -0.21 9.75 -5.50
N VAL A 27 0.99 10.28 -5.70
CA VAL A 27 2.21 9.76 -5.09
C VAL A 27 2.76 10.81 -4.14
N ASN A 28 3.18 10.39 -2.96
CA ASN A 28 3.87 11.27 -2.03
C ASN A 28 5.10 10.60 -1.40
N VAL A 29 6.05 11.45 -0.98
CA VAL A 29 7.22 11.07 -0.19
C VAL A 29 7.16 11.85 1.12
N THR A 30 7.11 11.13 2.23
CA THR A 30 7.04 11.73 3.57
C THR A 30 8.21 11.26 4.43
N SER A 31 8.74 12.14 5.27
CA SER A 31 9.73 11.82 6.30
C SER A 31 9.12 12.02 7.68
N PHE A 32 9.38 11.08 8.57
CA PHE A 32 8.98 11.15 9.97
C PHE A 32 10.24 11.14 10.85
N GLY A 33 10.47 12.21 11.61
CA GLY A 33 11.57 12.33 12.57
C GLY A 33 11.18 11.72 13.92
N LEU A 34 10.66 10.49 13.90
CA LEU A 34 10.23 9.74 15.07
C LEU A 34 10.65 8.29 14.89
N VAL A 35 10.93 7.59 15.99
CA VAL A 35 11.15 6.13 15.98
C VAL A 35 10.00 5.46 15.25
N PRO A 36 10.28 4.60 14.25
CA PRO A 36 9.23 3.95 13.47
C PRO A 36 8.28 3.13 14.36
N ASP A 37 6.99 3.40 14.28
CA ASP A 37 5.96 2.62 14.99
C ASP A 37 5.58 1.37 14.19
N LEU A 38 6.56 0.48 13.99
CA LEU A 38 6.29 -0.84 13.44
C LEU A 38 5.84 -1.77 14.57
N PRO A 39 4.75 -2.52 14.38
CA PRO A 39 4.20 -3.36 15.45
C PRO A 39 5.03 -4.63 15.74
N ALA A 40 6.03 -4.93 14.93
CA ALA A 40 7.01 -5.98 15.10
C ALA A 40 8.25 -5.70 14.22
N PRO A 41 9.42 -6.32 14.49
CA PRO A 41 10.59 -6.25 13.61
C PRO A 41 10.29 -6.74 12.19
N LEU A 42 11.04 -6.24 11.19
CA LEU A 42 10.88 -6.66 9.79
C LEU A 42 11.19 -8.16 9.59
N GLU A 43 12.05 -8.72 10.44
CA GLU A 43 12.46 -10.13 10.42
C GLU A 43 11.34 -11.07 10.91
N ASP A 44 10.44 -10.59 11.78
CA ASP A 44 9.24 -11.33 12.20
C ASP A 44 8.02 -10.97 11.36
N LEU A 45 8.08 -11.34 10.09
CA LEU A 45 7.03 -11.01 9.13
C LEU A 45 5.65 -11.60 9.52
N THR A 46 5.62 -12.72 10.22
CA THR A 46 4.36 -13.35 10.66
C THR A 46 3.65 -12.49 11.70
N THR A 47 4.35 -12.09 12.75
CA THR A 47 3.80 -11.21 13.79
C THR A 47 3.50 -9.82 13.21
N LEU A 48 4.38 -9.29 12.35
CA LEU A 48 4.21 -8.00 11.70
C LEU A 48 2.90 -7.96 10.88
N ARG A 49 2.68 -8.94 10.02
CA ARG A 49 1.46 -9.06 9.19
C ARG A 49 0.19 -9.13 10.02
N ARG A 50 0.19 -9.98 11.05
CA ARG A 50 -0.97 -10.12 11.93
C ARG A 50 -1.31 -8.80 12.62
N ARG A 51 -0.33 -8.16 13.26
CA ARG A 51 -0.55 -6.89 13.97
C ARG A 51 -0.89 -5.73 13.04
N LEU A 52 -0.34 -5.70 11.83
CA LEU A 52 -0.73 -4.74 10.80
C LEU A 52 -2.18 -4.95 10.37
N ALA A 53 -2.63 -6.20 10.20
CA ALA A 53 -4.02 -6.50 9.86
C ALA A 53 -4.97 -6.07 10.99
N GLU A 54 -4.62 -6.32 12.26
CA GLU A 54 -5.37 -5.88 13.43
C GLU A 54 -5.50 -4.34 13.47
N ARG A 55 -4.40 -3.59 13.27
CA ARG A 55 -4.40 -2.12 13.24
C ARG A 55 -5.19 -1.55 12.05
N SER A 56 -5.01 -2.12 10.86
CA SER A 56 -5.69 -1.65 9.66
C SER A 56 -7.20 -1.87 9.71
N ALA A 57 -7.65 -2.86 10.47
CA ALA A 57 -9.07 -3.21 10.62
C ALA A 57 -9.94 -2.07 11.19
N GLU A 58 -9.36 -1.16 11.97
CA GLU A 58 -10.08 -0.02 12.54
C GLU A 58 -10.61 0.94 11.47
N ASN A 59 -9.82 1.14 10.41
CA ASN A 59 -10.10 2.16 9.39
C ASN A 59 -10.28 1.61 7.98
N GLY A 60 -9.83 0.38 7.73
CA GLY A 60 -9.81 -0.24 6.41
C GLY A 60 -9.55 -1.74 6.46
N CYS A 61 -8.72 -2.21 5.53
CA CYS A 61 -8.27 -3.60 5.47
C CYS A 61 -6.86 -3.67 4.89
N LEU A 62 -5.95 -4.35 5.57
CA LEU A 62 -4.66 -4.74 5.01
C LEU A 62 -4.88 -5.80 3.93
N ILE A 63 -4.32 -5.60 2.75
CA ILE A 63 -4.36 -6.58 1.66
C ILE A 63 -3.08 -7.41 1.66
N GLU A 64 -1.93 -6.72 1.67
CA GLU A 64 -0.61 -7.33 1.57
C GLU A 64 0.41 -6.61 2.45
N ALA A 65 1.37 -7.38 2.99
CA ALA A 65 2.56 -6.83 3.63
C ALA A 65 3.77 -7.73 3.35
N PHE A 66 4.86 -7.11 2.88
CA PHE A 66 6.11 -7.78 2.51
C PHE A 66 7.31 -6.98 2.96
N VAL A 67 8.43 -7.66 3.23
CA VAL A 67 9.73 -7.01 3.29
C VAL A 67 10.30 -6.97 1.87
N VAL A 68 10.65 -5.78 1.42
CA VAL A 68 11.25 -5.51 0.11
C VAL A 68 12.56 -4.77 0.30
N TRP A 69 13.37 -4.70 -0.76
CA TRP A 69 14.60 -3.93 -0.76
C TRP A 69 14.42 -2.67 -1.60
N LEU A 70 14.60 -1.51 -0.98
CA LEU A 70 14.65 -0.23 -1.67
C LEU A 70 16.07 0.32 -1.54
N ASP A 71 16.79 0.42 -2.66
CA ASP A 71 18.18 0.89 -2.73
C ASP A 71 19.09 0.22 -1.67
N ALA A 72 19.05 -1.13 -1.64
CA ALA A 72 19.78 -1.99 -0.69
C ALA A 72 19.43 -1.81 0.79
N GLN A 73 18.33 -1.14 1.13
CA GLN A 73 17.81 -1.05 2.50
C GLN A 73 16.53 -1.89 2.64
N PRO A 74 16.38 -2.64 3.75
CA PRO A 74 15.14 -3.35 4.02
C PRO A 74 14.00 -2.35 4.27
N ALA A 75 12.84 -2.61 3.68
CA ALA A 75 11.68 -1.76 3.76
C ALA A 75 10.40 -2.59 3.90
N LEU A 76 9.40 -2.05 4.58
CA LEU A 76 8.07 -2.63 4.63
C LEU A 76 7.24 -2.10 3.47
N LEU A 77 6.87 -2.98 2.55
CA LEU A 77 5.78 -2.73 1.61
C LEU A 77 4.47 -3.18 2.25
N ARG A 78 3.48 -2.31 2.32
CA ARG A 78 2.11 -2.69 2.68
C ARG A 78 1.11 -2.11 1.68
N MET A 79 0.06 -2.87 1.40
CA MET A 79 -1.08 -2.46 0.59
C MET A 79 -2.36 -2.56 1.41
N GLU A 80 -3.13 -1.50 1.39
CA GLU A 80 -4.36 -1.36 2.16
C GLU A 80 -5.48 -0.79 1.29
N LYS A 81 -6.70 -1.16 1.60
CA LYS A 81 -7.88 -0.46 1.11
C LYS A 81 -8.55 0.31 2.25
N LEU A 82 -8.94 1.52 1.95
CA LEU A 82 -9.55 2.47 2.88
C LEU A 82 -10.81 3.06 2.25
N PRO A 83 -11.81 3.46 3.03
CA PRO A 83 -12.92 4.24 2.50
C PRO A 83 -12.41 5.52 1.84
N LEU A 84 -13.02 5.90 0.74
CA LEU A 84 -12.67 7.16 0.05
C LEU A 84 -13.07 8.35 0.95
N PRO A 85 -12.13 9.27 1.27
CA PRO A 85 -12.42 10.39 2.16
C PRO A 85 -13.55 11.27 1.63
N ASN A 86 -14.44 11.72 2.52
CA ASN A 86 -15.54 12.65 2.22
C ASN A 86 -16.53 12.15 1.15
N GLN A 87 -16.59 10.85 0.90
CA GLN A 87 -17.56 10.22 0.01
C GLN A 87 -18.28 9.09 0.73
N PRO A 88 -19.59 8.89 0.47
CA PRO A 88 -20.36 7.83 1.12
C PRO A 88 -20.01 6.44 0.58
N GLN A 89 -19.40 6.37 -0.60
CA GLN A 89 -19.04 5.13 -1.28
C GLN A 89 -17.68 5.26 -1.97
N GLY A 90 -17.10 4.11 -2.32
CA GLY A 90 -15.82 4.02 -3.00
C GLY A 90 -14.65 3.79 -2.04
N LEU A 91 -13.59 3.30 -2.62
CA LEU A 91 -12.35 2.94 -1.92
C LEU A 91 -11.17 3.70 -2.50
N VAL A 92 -10.16 3.90 -1.67
CA VAL A 92 -8.80 4.24 -2.09
C VAL A 92 -7.88 3.07 -1.73
N PHE A 93 -7.07 2.67 -2.67
CA PHE A 93 -6.04 1.64 -2.48
C PHE A 93 -4.70 2.35 -2.29
N ALA A 94 -4.12 2.15 -1.10
CA ALA A 94 -2.85 2.73 -0.72
C ALA A 94 -1.76 1.66 -0.78
N ALA A 95 -0.67 1.93 -1.49
CA ALA A 95 0.54 1.12 -1.41
C ALA A 95 1.67 1.98 -0.86
N SER A 96 2.27 1.56 0.25
CA SER A 96 3.31 2.31 0.96
C SER A 96 4.58 1.47 1.10
N VAL A 97 5.73 2.05 0.78
CA VAL A 97 7.05 1.50 1.06
C VAL A 97 7.68 2.34 2.16
N ILE A 98 7.86 1.74 3.32
CA ILE A 98 8.36 2.38 4.53
C ILE A 98 9.79 1.91 4.75
N VAL A 99 10.76 2.82 4.69
CA VAL A 99 12.17 2.56 5.03
C VAL A 99 12.40 3.04 6.46
N PRO A 100 12.46 2.13 7.44
CA PRO A 100 12.68 2.50 8.83
C PRO A 100 14.17 2.69 9.11
N LYS A 101 14.48 3.65 9.98
CA LYS A 101 15.80 3.90 10.58
C LYS A 101 15.64 3.95 12.10
N ALA A 102 16.73 4.03 12.83
CA ALA A 102 16.70 3.95 14.31
C ALA A 102 15.75 4.98 14.96
N ASP A 103 15.70 6.20 14.43
CA ASP A 103 14.98 7.33 15.02
C ASP A 103 14.08 8.09 14.01
N CYS A 104 13.99 7.59 12.80
CA CYS A 104 13.19 8.20 11.74
C CYS A 104 12.72 7.18 10.71
N SER A 105 11.86 7.60 9.78
CA SER A 105 11.49 6.80 8.62
C SER A 105 11.22 7.66 7.40
N ALA A 106 11.36 7.05 6.23
CA ALA A 106 10.91 7.61 4.97
C ALA A 106 9.83 6.72 4.37
N VAL A 107 8.79 7.33 3.83
CA VAL A 107 7.65 6.63 3.23
C VAL A 107 7.45 7.13 1.81
N LEU A 108 7.49 6.20 0.86
CA LEU A 108 7.02 6.41 -0.51
C LEU A 108 5.66 5.75 -0.65
N GLN A 109 4.62 6.51 -0.97
CA GLN A 109 3.25 6.04 -1.03
C GLN A 109 2.58 6.42 -2.34
N ILE A 110 1.80 5.49 -2.90
CA ILE A 110 0.82 5.79 -3.94
C ILE A 110 -0.60 5.57 -3.39
N LEU A 111 -1.48 6.49 -3.73
CA LEU A 111 -2.92 6.45 -3.45
C LEU A 111 -3.66 6.33 -4.76
N CYS A 112 -4.35 5.24 -4.97
CA CYS A 112 -5.14 4.95 -6.16
C CYS A 112 -6.63 4.95 -5.80
N PRO A 113 -7.36 6.06 -6.01
CA PRO A 113 -8.79 6.11 -5.73
C PRO A 113 -9.59 5.37 -6.80
N GLU A 114 -10.73 4.80 -6.39
CA GLU A 114 -11.79 4.45 -7.32
C GLU A 114 -12.39 5.72 -7.93
N SER A 115 -12.79 5.62 -9.17
CA SER A 115 -13.44 6.71 -9.91
C SER A 115 -14.53 6.15 -10.84
N GLY A 116 -15.58 6.92 -11.08
CA GLY A 116 -16.73 6.46 -11.87
C GLY A 116 -17.55 5.41 -11.12
N THR A 117 -17.80 4.26 -11.75
CA THR A 117 -18.54 3.16 -11.13
C THR A 117 -17.62 2.36 -10.21
N THR A 118 -17.90 2.42 -8.92
CA THR A 118 -17.12 1.73 -7.87
C THR A 118 -17.58 0.28 -7.69
N GLY A 119 -16.69 -0.60 -7.18
CA GLY A 119 -17.03 -2.00 -6.86
C GLY A 119 -17.25 -2.92 -8.08
N VAL A 120 -16.83 -2.51 -9.28
CA VAL A 120 -17.05 -3.32 -10.51
C VAL A 120 -16.30 -4.63 -10.46
N ARG A 121 -15.05 -4.64 -9.96
CA ARG A 121 -14.23 -5.86 -9.82
C ARG A 121 -14.92 -6.86 -8.90
N GLU A 122 -15.39 -6.41 -7.75
CA GLU A 122 -16.10 -7.22 -6.76
C GLU A 122 -17.41 -7.78 -7.34
N ALA A 123 -18.20 -6.96 -8.01
CA ALA A 123 -19.47 -7.37 -8.59
C ALA A 123 -19.29 -8.44 -9.68
N VAL A 124 -18.31 -8.25 -10.58
CA VAL A 124 -18.01 -9.24 -11.63
C VAL A 124 -17.53 -10.54 -11.01
N LEU A 125 -16.61 -10.47 -10.04
CA LEU A 125 -16.09 -11.69 -9.40
C LEU A 125 -17.17 -12.42 -8.59
N ALA A 126 -18.06 -11.70 -7.90
CA ALA A 126 -19.17 -12.32 -7.18
C ALA A 126 -20.07 -13.17 -8.10
N THR A 127 -20.24 -12.76 -9.37
CA THR A 127 -20.99 -13.56 -10.35
C THR A 127 -20.22 -14.77 -10.85
N GLU A 128 -18.89 -14.74 -10.87
CA GLU A 128 -18.05 -15.83 -11.38
C GLU A 128 -17.77 -16.91 -10.33
N ILE A 129 -17.43 -16.50 -9.11
CA ILE A 129 -17.03 -17.43 -8.04
C ILE A 129 -18.14 -17.71 -7.02
N GLY A 130 -19.26 -17.01 -7.13
CA GLY A 130 -20.37 -17.03 -6.18
C GLY A 130 -20.16 -16.11 -4.98
N PHE A 131 -21.23 -15.47 -4.53
CA PHE A 131 -21.21 -14.51 -3.44
C PHE A 131 -20.64 -15.10 -2.13
N ASP A 132 -20.98 -16.33 -1.82
CA ASP A 132 -20.54 -17.03 -0.60
C ASP A 132 -19.02 -17.23 -0.55
N ASN A 133 -18.35 -17.21 -1.69
CA ASN A 133 -16.89 -17.36 -1.79
C ASN A 133 -16.15 -16.01 -1.81
N MET A 134 -16.87 -14.88 -1.81
CA MET A 134 -16.26 -13.55 -1.91
C MET A 134 -15.54 -13.10 -0.64
N TYR A 135 -15.95 -13.60 0.53
CA TYR A 135 -15.50 -13.09 1.83
C TYR A 135 -14.77 -14.15 2.66
N PRO A 136 -13.58 -14.59 2.23
CA PRO A 136 -12.79 -15.53 3.02
C PRO A 136 -12.29 -14.85 4.30
N PRO A 137 -11.87 -15.64 5.31
CA PRO A 137 -11.15 -15.10 6.45
C PRO A 137 -9.90 -14.32 6.01
N HIS A 138 -9.54 -13.28 6.78
CA HIS A 138 -8.34 -12.49 6.47
C HIS A 138 -7.08 -13.37 6.50
N PRO A 139 -6.19 -13.32 5.46
CA PRO A 139 -5.08 -14.27 5.32
C PRO A 139 -4.03 -14.19 6.45
N TYR A 140 -3.91 -13.03 7.11
CA TYR A 140 -2.91 -12.82 8.17
C TYR A 140 -3.50 -12.83 9.59
N ALA A 141 -4.83 -12.68 9.72
CA ALA A 141 -5.54 -12.61 10.98
C ALA A 141 -7.00 -13.08 10.78
N PRO A 142 -7.25 -14.39 10.70
CA PRO A 142 -8.57 -14.94 10.35
C PRO A 142 -9.70 -14.54 11.30
N GLU A 143 -9.34 -14.21 12.55
CA GLU A 143 -10.27 -13.76 13.60
C GLU A 143 -10.68 -12.30 13.48
N VAL A 144 -9.89 -11.48 12.76
CA VAL A 144 -10.13 -10.03 12.66
C VAL A 144 -11.39 -9.74 11.86
N ARG A 145 -12.20 -8.86 12.40
CA ARG A 145 -13.36 -8.27 11.73
C ARG A 145 -13.18 -6.76 11.76
N GLY A 146 -12.93 -6.19 10.58
CA GLY A 146 -12.67 -4.76 10.44
C GLY A 146 -13.80 -4.00 9.77
N ARG A 147 -13.57 -2.71 9.59
CA ARG A 147 -14.48 -1.82 8.87
C ARG A 147 -14.71 -2.25 7.42
N LEU A 148 -13.66 -2.76 6.77
CA LEU A 148 -13.72 -3.34 5.45
C LEU A 148 -13.26 -4.80 5.50
N PRO A 149 -13.99 -5.74 4.87
CA PRO A 149 -13.57 -7.13 4.81
C PRO A 149 -12.42 -7.30 3.80
N PHE A 150 -11.54 -8.27 4.03
CA PHE A 150 -10.74 -8.86 2.96
C PHE A 150 -11.69 -9.60 2.01
N THR A 151 -11.44 -9.49 0.70
CA THR A 151 -12.28 -10.13 -0.31
C THR A 151 -11.44 -10.90 -1.32
N MET A 152 -12.05 -11.83 -2.01
CA MET A 152 -11.39 -12.54 -3.12
C MET A 152 -10.98 -11.60 -4.26
N ALA A 153 -11.61 -10.43 -4.36
CA ALA A 153 -11.21 -9.39 -5.32
C ALA A 153 -9.84 -8.75 -4.98
N ASP A 154 -9.35 -8.92 -3.76
CA ASP A 154 -8.04 -8.41 -3.34
C ASP A 154 -6.88 -9.29 -3.84
N ASP A 155 -7.16 -10.50 -4.36
CA ASP A 155 -6.14 -11.44 -4.84
C ASP A 155 -5.48 -10.94 -6.14
N ILE A 156 -4.14 -11.03 -6.19
CA ILE A 156 -3.32 -10.58 -7.31
C ILE A 156 -3.64 -11.28 -8.64
N ARG A 157 -4.13 -12.52 -8.60
CA ARG A 157 -4.50 -13.28 -9.82
C ARG A 157 -5.49 -12.55 -10.72
N TRP A 158 -6.28 -11.62 -10.17
CA TRP A 158 -7.29 -10.87 -10.91
C TRP A 158 -6.76 -9.59 -11.56
N ASP A 159 -5.51 -9.19 -11.28
CA ASP A 159 -4.96 -7.94 -11.80
C ASP A 159 -4.88 -7.91 -13.33
N THR A 160 -4.61 -9.05 -13.97
CA THR A 160 -4.58 -9.16 -15.44
C THR A 160 -5.96 -8.97 -16.07
N LYS A 161 -7.03 -9.40 -15.36
CA LYS A 161 -8.39 -9.24 -15.82
C LYS A 161 -8.92 -7.81 -15.59
N PHE A 162 -8.42 -7.14 -14.57
CA PHE A 162 -8.82 -5.78 -14.20
C PHE A 162 -7.61 -4.85 -14.14
N PRO A 163 -6.91 -4.61 -15.26
CA PRO A 163 -5.64 -3.87 -15.26
C PRO A 163 -5.78 -2.42 -14.83
N ASP A 164 -6.95 -1.81 -15.02
CA ASP A 164 -7.23 -0.42 -14.66
C ASP A 164 -7.85 -0.26 -13.26
N HIS A 165 -8.11 -1.38 -12.56
CA HIS A 165 -8.57 -1.32 -11.18
C HIS A 165 -7.50 -0.66 -10.27
N PRO A 166 -7.89 0.18 -9.29
CA PRO A 166 -6.94 0.89 -8.43
C PRO A 166 -5.89 0.01 -7.77
N LEU A 167 -6.26 -1.16 -7.26
CA LEU A 167 -5.31 -2.11 -6.66
C LEU A 167 -4.29 -2.62 -7.67
N SER A 168 -4.73 -2.95 -8.89
CA SER A 168 -3.84 -3.42 -9.96
C SER A 168 -2.89 -2.31 -10.42
N ARG A 169 -3.37 -1.05 -10.45
CA ARG A 169 -2.51 0.10 -10.73
C ARG A 169 -1.47 0.31 -9.65
N ALA A 170 -1.87 0.24 -8.37
CA ALA A 170 -0.95 0.36 -7.23
C ALA A 170 0.15 -0.71 -7.27
N ARG A 171 -0.20 -1.98 -7.48
CA ARG A 171 0.77 -3.09 -7.59
C ARG A 171 1.73 -2.89 -8.76
N ARG A 172 1.22 -2.54 -9.93
CA ARG A 172 2.04 -2.28 -11.12
C ARG A 172 3.00 -1.12 -10.89
N TRP A 173 2.53 -0.05 -10.27
CA TRP A 173 3.37 1.10 -9.94
C TRP A 173 4.49 0.73 -8.97
N ILE A 174 4.20 0.00 -7.90
CA ILE A 174 5.20 -0.49 -6.94
C ILE A 174 6.23 -1.39 -7.63
N ALA A 175 5.77 -2.36 -8.43
CA ALA A 175 6.67 -3.29 -9.15
C ALA A 175 7.64 -2.56 -10.09
N HIS A 176 7.23 -1.43 -10.67
CA HIS A 176 8.06 -0.61 -11.53
C HIS A 176 8.97 0.33 -10.74
N THR A 177 8.46 0.92 -9.66
CA THR A 177 9.12 2.03 -8.96
C THR A 177 10.15 1.54 -7.94
N VAL A 178 9.85 0.52 -7.15
CA VAL A 178 10.75 0.05 -6.08
C VAL A 178 12.15 -0.33 -6.59
N PRO A 179 12.32 -1.05 -7.72
CA PRO A 179 13.65 -1.39 -8.20
C PRO A 179 14.50 -0.20 -8.65
N THR A 180 13.86 0.90 -9.01
CA THR A 180 14.51 2.10 -9.57
C THR A 180 14.61 3.27 -8.59
N ALA A 181 13.82 3.26 -7.52
CA ALA A 181 13.87 4.28 -6.48
C ALA A 181 15.22 4.31 -5.77
N ARG A 182 15.66 5.49 -5.35
CA ARG A 182 16.94 5.70 -4.66
C ARG A 182 16.74 6.48 -3.38
N LEU A 183 17.54 6.14 -2.37
CA LEU A 183 17.61 6.88 -1.12
C LEU A 183 18.63 8.03 -1.25
N ALA A 184 18.33 9.14 -0.61
CA ALA A 184 19.33 10.18 -0.41
C ALA A 184 20.49 9.63 0.41
N PRO A 185 21.77 9.87 0.03
CA PRO A 185 22.93 9.29 0.71
C PRO A 185 22.95 9.56 2.22
N GLU A 186 22.56 10.77 2.63
CA GLU A 186 22.46 11.16 4.04
C GLU A 186 21.39 10.35 4.81
N PHE A 187 20.27 10.01 4.17
CA PHE A 187 19.26 9.15 4.78
C PHE A 187 19.69 7.69 4.79
N ALA A 188 20.30 7.21 3.70
CA ALA A 188 20.79 5.83 3.60
C ALA A 188 21.84 5.51 4.67
N ALA A 189 22.69 6.50 5.01
CA ALA A 189 23.75 6.37 6.02
C ALA A 189 23.28 6.36 7.49
N LEU A 190 22.00 6.68 7.75
CA LEU A 190 21.47 6.66 9.11
C LEU A 190 21.46 5.23 9.70
N PRO A 191 21.58 5.09 11.03
CA PRO A 191 21.55 3.81 11.70
C PRO A 191 20.30 3.01 11.35
N PRO A 192 20.40 1.67 11.15
CA PRO A 192 19.26 0.83 10.84
C PRO A 192 18.27 0.77 12.00
N PHE A 193 17.02 0.48 11.69
CA PHE A 193 16.00 0.16 12.68
C PHE A 193 16.31 -1.20 13.33
N ALA A 194 16.26 -1.26 14.65
CA ALA A 194 16.61 -2.47 15.41
C ALA A 194 15.39 -3.24 15.95
N GLY A 195 14.14 -2.77 15.65
CA GLY A 195 12.90 -3.39 16.11
C GLY A 195 12.39 -2.80 17.42
#